data_4734eba259f3bb5a559e77eccfcf6d12
#
_entry.id   4734eba259f3bb5a559e77eccfcf6d12
#
_cell.length_a   1.000
_cell.length_b   1.000
_cell.length_c   1.000
_cell.angle_alpha   90.00
_cell.angle_beta   90.00
_cell.angle_gamma   90.00
#
_symmetry.space_group_name_H-M   'P 1'
#
loop_
_entity.id
_entity.type
_entity.pdbx_description
1 polymer ?
#
loop_
_entity_poly.entity_id
_entity_poly.type
_entity_poly.pdbx_seq_one_letter_code
_entity_poly.pdbx_strand_id
1 'polypeptide(L)'
;QFNRFSSKEFNNKQPWCFYLIILFVSFLPWLFASRFTSIKTIFKDYKSCSLLALFVWWFVSVTVFFSIPPSKLAGYILPAVPPLAIFFALVMNKVLESSNKTRLQTWGIPVFTILVGIGVSATPHFIRAHQPFFQNQAIFIYLIGALLIVLPLVLVGLYKKQKLKYLTYIFISLIVLCSAVPFAVRILDTKNNVGQTDFAEYIAPSTKIVFYNYYFYDVPFLLKLKQPVYIVNQWDTVHSDSASLEIKDGLLFEPQLKKYLWSEQQLQDALMQKQDLIVISQPHNFATKDPSVKTLHYRNYDVFIFHPSK
;
A
#
# COMPACT_ATOMS: atom_id res chain seq x y z
N GLN A 1 -19.41 -13.84 -6.06
CA GLN A 1 -18.84 -12.53 -6.44
C GLN A 1 -19.90 -11.43 -6.59
N PHE A 2 -21.15 -11.75 -7.00
CA PHE A 2 -22.23 -10.76 -7.12
C PHE A 2 -22.58 -10.07 -5.78
N ASN A 3 -22.44 -10.75 -4.65
CA ASN A 3 -22.69 -10.16 -3.32
C ASN A 3 -21.75 -8.99 -3.00
N ARG A 4 -20.58 -8.90 -3.62
CA ARG A 4 -19.67 -7.74 -3.45
C ARG A 4 -20.23 -6.44 -4.03
N PHE A 5 -21.16 -6.52 -4.99
CA PHE A 5 -21.80 -5.35 -5.57
C PHE A 5 -22.94 -4.78 -4.70
N SER A 6 -23.56 -5.62 -3.87
CA SER A 6 -24.77 -5.26 -3.11
C SER A 6 -24.59 -5.26 -1.59
N SER A 7 -23.63 -6.01 -1.04
CA SER A 7 -23.48 -6.13 0.41
C SER A 7 -22.74 -4.91 1.00
N LYS A 8 -23.30 -4.38 2.09
CA LYS A 8 -22.72 -3.26 2.87
C LYS A 8 -21.56 -3.71 3.78
N GLU A 9 -21.19 -4.98 3.75
CA GLU A 9 -20.32 -5.65 4.72
C GLU A 9 -18.82 -5.57 4.40
N PHE A 10 -18.45 -5.16 3.17
CA PHE A 10 -17.04 -5.02 2.80
C PHE A 10 -16.45 -3.70 3.26
N ASN A 11 -15.36 -3.75 4.06
CA ASN A 11 -14.76 -2.63 4.79
C ASN A 11 -14.12 -1.52 3.93
N ASN A 12 -13.90 -1.72 2.63
CA ASN A 12 -13.22 -0.74 1.78
C ASN A 12 -14.19 0.18 1.03
N LYS A 13 -15.14 0.80 1.76
CA LYS A 13 -16.04 1.78 1.18
C LYS A 13 -15.27 3.03 0.74
N GLN A 14 -15.33 3.34 -0.53
CA GLN A 14 -14.67 4.51 -1.11
C GLN A 14 -15.68 5.34 -1.94
N PRO A 15 -15.50 6.66 -2.01
CA PRO A 15 -16.37 7.52 -2.80
C PRO A 15 -16.33 7.14 -4.29
N TRP A 16 -17.36 7.53 -5.04
CA TRP A 16 -17.45 7.23 -6.47
C TRP A 16 -16.27 7.81 -7.27
N CYS A 17 -15.73 8.96 -6.85
CA CYS A 17 -14.60 9.62 -7.50
C CYS A 17 -13.21 9.03 -7.14
N PHE A 18 -13.14 8.00 -6.30
CA PHE A 18 -11.89 7.40 -5.82
C PHE A 18 -10.90 7.08 -6.94
N TYR A 19 -11.36 6.42 -7.99
CA TYR A 19 -10.48 6.06 -9.11
C TYR A 19 -10.06 7.25 -9.96
N LEU A 20 -10.91 8.27 -10.10
CA LEU A 20 -10.54 9.50 -10.79
C LEU A 20 -9.41 10.23 -10.07
N ILE A 21 -9.44 10.24 -8.73
CA ILE A 21 -8.38 10.82 -7.91
C ILE A 21 -7.08 10.03 -8.08
N ILE A 22 -7.12 8.69 -8.01
CA ILE A 22 -5.95 7.83 -8.21
C ILE A 22 -5.34 8.07 -9.59
N LEU A 23 -6.13 8.04 -10.65
CA LEU A 23 -5.67 8.26 -12.02
C LEU A 23 -5.09 9.66 -12.18
N PHE A 24 -5.76 10.69 -11.65
CA PHE A 24 -5.26 12.06 -11.70
C PHE A 24 -3.89 12.19 -11.03
N VAL A 25 -3.74 11.68 -9.81
CA VAL A 25 -2.47 11.73 -9.05
C VAL A 25 -1.37 10.94 -9.77
N SER A 26 -1.69 9.74 -10.28
CA SER A 26 -0.72 8.88 -10.99
C SER A 26 -0.21 9.51 -12.29
N PHE A 27 -1.05 10.24 -12.98
CA PHE A 27 -0.71 10.89 -14.24
C PHE A 27 -0.34 12.38 -14.11
N LEU A 28 -0.32 12.93 -12.89
CA LEU A 28 0.04 14.32 -12.62
C LEU A 28 1.41 14.73 -13.25
N PRO A 29 2.49 13.92 -13.18
CA PRO A 29 3.74 14.25 -13.84
C PRO A 29 3.60 14.40 -15.36
N TRP A 30 2.79 13.56 -16.00
CA TRP A 30 2.51 13.64 -17.43
C TRP A 30 1.69 14.86 -17.81
N LEU A 31 0.80 15.33 -16.91
CA LEU A 31 0.09 16.60 -17.09
C LEU A 31 1.04 17.79 -17.11
N PHE A 32 2.07 17.79 -16.26
CA PHE A 32 3.10 18.83 -16.27
C PHE A 32 3.95 18.78 -17.54
N ALA A 33 4.26 17.58 -18.05
CA ALA A 33 5.01 17.42 -19.30
C ALA A 33 4.18 17.78 -20.54
N SER A 34 2.84 17.73 -20.44
CA SER A 34 1.91 17.96 -21.54
C SER A 34 1.73 19.48 -21.85
N ARG A 35 1.04 19.75 -22.94
CA ARG A 35 0.62 21.11 -23.33
C ARG A 35 -0.88 21.12 -23.58
N PHE A 36 -1.58 22.04 -22.97
CA PHE A 36 -3.04 22.11 -23.08
C PHE A 36 -3.54 22.21 -24.54
N THR A 37 -2.80 22.95 -25.38
CA THR A 37 -3.11 23.03 -26.81
C THR A 37 -2.96 21.68 -27.52
N SER A 38 -1.95 20.88 -27.17
CA SER A 38 -1.75 19.53 -27.71
C SER A 38 -2.89 18.59 -27.30
N ILE A 39 -3.35 18.67 -26.06
CA ILE A 39 -4.51 17.92 -25.57
C ILE A 39 -5.75 18.31 -26.38
N LYS A 40 -6.01 19.61 -26.57
CA LYS A 40 -7.16 20.09 -27.39
C LYS A 40 -7.12 19.56 -28.81
N THR A 41 -5.94 19.56 -29.44
CA THR A 41 -5.78 19.07 -30.82
C THR A 41 -6.14 17.60 -30.91
N ILE A 42 -5.67 16.75 -29.99
CA ILE A 42 -5.99 15.33 -29.98
C ILE A 42 -7.47 15.10 -29.79
N PHE A 43 -8.14 15.84 -28.88
CA PHE A 43 -9.58 15.73 -28.71
C PHE A 43 -10.37 16.20 -29.94
N LYS A 44 -9.85 17.16 -30.70
CA LYS A 44 -10.46 17.58 -31.97
C LYS A 44 -10.35 16.47 -33.02
N ASP A 45 -9.21 15.78 -33.07
CA ASP A 45 -8.95 14.70 -34.00
C ASP A 45 -9.68 13.39 -33.62
N TYR A 46 -10.20 13.30 -32.36
CA TYR A 46 -10.94 12.15 -31.83
C TYR A 46 -12.07 11.67 -32.72
N LYS A 47 -12.87 12.60 -33.30
CA LYS A 47 -14.01 12.26 -34.15
C LYS A 47 -13.61 11.65 -35.49
N SER A 48 -12.40 11.86 -35.95
CA SER A 48 -11.88 11.35 -37.22
C SER A 48 -11.04 10.07 -37.08
N CYS A 49 -10.68 9.69 -35.84
CA CYS A 49 -9.81 8.54 -35.57
C CYS A 49 -10.54 7.47 -34.74
N SER A 50 -10.97 6.39 -35.40
CA SER A 50 -11.68 5.26 -34.76
C SER A 50 -10.85 4.60 -33.64
N LEU A 51 -9.53 4.54 -33.79
CA LEU A 51 -8.63 3.97 -32.80
C LEU A 51 -8.59 4.82 -31.51
N LEU A 52 -8.52 6.14 -31.64
CA LEU A 52 -8.57 7.04 -30.50
C LEU A 52 -9.92 6.95 -29.79
N ALA A 53 -11.01 6.82 -30.52
CA ALA A 53 -12.35 6.58 -29.99
C ALA A 53 -12.39 5.29 -29.17
N LEU A 54 -11.79 4.20 -29.66
CA LEU A 54 -11.70 2.93 -28.94
C LEU A 54 -10.98 3.08 -27.59
N PHE A 55 -9.84 3.78 -27.53
CA PHE A 55 -9.11 3.99 -26.29
C PHE A 55 -9.88 4.86 -25.29
N VAL A 56 -10.60 5.88 -25.76
CA VAL A 56 -11.44 6.70 -24.89
C VAL A 56 -12.60 5.87 -24.34
N TRP A 57 -13.27 5.09 -25.18
CA TRP A 57 -14.35 4.19 -24.72
C TRP A 57 -13.84 3.13 -23.76
N TRP A 58 -12.69 2.52 -24.03
CA TRP A 58 -12.07 1.58 -23.10
C TRP A 58 -11.81 2.24 -21.73
N PHE A 59 -11.16 3.41 -21.71
CA PHE A 59 -10.89 4.15 -20.48
C PHE A 59 -12.17 4.46 -19.69
N VAL A 60 -13.19 5.01 -20.38
CA VAL A 60 -14.46 5.39 -19.76
C VAL A 60 -15.19 4.15 -19.23
N SER A 61 -15.30 3.09 -20.02
CA SER A 61 -16.02 1.87 -19.64
C SER A 61 -15.41 1.22 -18.40
N VAL A 62 -14.08 1.08 -18.36
CA VAL A 62 -13.37 0.52 -17.21
C VAL A 62 -13.54 1.41 -15.96
N THR A 63 -13.37 2.72 -16.12
CA THR A 63 -13.48 3.66 -15.00
C THR A 63 -14.88 3.69 -14.42
N VAL A 64 -15.90 3.73 -15.26
CA VAL A 64 -17.32 3.70 -14.84
C VAL A 64 -17.63 2.38 -14.18
N PHE A 65 -17.30 1.24 -14.81
CA PHE A 65 -17.58 -0.08 -14.28
C PHE A 65 -17.05 -0.28 -12.86
N PHE A 66 -15.78 0.04 -12.62
CA PHE A 66 -15.20 -0.11 -11.29
C PHE A 66 -15.63 0.99 -10.29
N SER A 67 -16.18 2.11 -10.76
CA SER A 67 -16.69 3.17 -9.87
C SER A 67 -18.06 2.86 -9.27
N ILE A 68 -18.84 1.95 -9.87
CA ILE A 68 -20.19 1.58 -9.40
C ILE A 68 -20.15 0.88 -8.03
N PRO A 69 -19.31 -0.17 -7.80
CA PRO A 69 -19.32 -0.87 -6.51
C PRO A 69 -18.88 0.05 -5.36
N PRO A 70 -19.49 -0.06 -4.16
CA PRO A 70 -19.10 0.70 -2.98
C PRO A 70 -17.71 0.29 -2.45
N SER A 71 -17.37 -1.00 -2.54
CA SER A 71 -16.06 -1.52 -2.14
C SER A 71 -15.05 -1.37 -3.29
N LYS A 72 -13.97 -0.64 -3.06
CA LYS A 72 -12.97 -0.29 -4.06
C LYS A 72 -11.56 -0.57 -3.58
N LEU A 73 -10.76 -1.24 -4.41
CA LEU A 73 -9.31 -1.40 -4.23
C LEU A 73 -8.58 -0.65 -5.34
N ALA A 74 -7.50 0.04 -4.98
CA ALA A 74 -6.73 0.85 -5.93
C ALA A 74 -6.25 0.06 -7.17
N GLY A 75 -5.93 -1.23 -7.01
CA GLY A 75 -5.48 -2.09 -8.11
C GLY A 75 -6.52 -2.39 -9.19
N TYR A 76 -7.82 -2.26 -8.90
CA TYR A 76 -8.88 -2.57 -9.88
C TYR A 76 -8.92 -1.59 -11.06
N ILE A 77 -8.34 -0.40 -10.92
CA ILE A 77 -8.29 0.59 -12.00
C ILE A 77 -7.13 0.36 -12.99
N LEU A 78 -6.23 -0.60 -12.71
CA LEU A 78 -5.08 -0.88 -13.58
C LEU A 78 -5.44 -1.10 -15.06
N PRO A 79 -6.57 -1.76 -15.43
CA PRO A 79 -6.94 -1.89 -16.84
C PRO A 79 -7.27 -0.57 -17.56
N ALA A 80 -7.48 0.54 -16.83
CA ALA A 80 -7.65 1.88 -17.41
C ALA A 80 -6.32 2.59 -17.70
N VAL A 81 -5.21 2.08 -17.18
CA VAL A 81 -3.88 2.71 -17.36
C VAL A 81 -3.37 2.62 -18.81
N PRO A 82 -3.46 1.47 -19.53
CA PRO A 82 -2.98 1.40 -20.91
C PRO A 82 -3.59 2.42 -21.85
N PRO A 83 -4.93 2.58 -21.96
CA PRO A 83 -5.51 3.58 -22.84
C PRO A 83 -5.13 5.01 -22.46
N LEU A 84 -4.98 5.30 -21.17
CA LEU A 84 -4.53 6.60 -20.69
C LEU A 84 -3.06 6.86 -21.04
N ALA A 85 -2.20 5.84 -20.91
CA ALA A 85 -0.80 5.92 -21.31
C ALA A 85 -0.64 6.19 -22.82
N ILE A 86 -1.44 5.53 -23.66
CA ILE A 86 -1.45 5.78 -25.11
C ILE A 86 -1.88 7.21 -25.40
N PHE A 87 -2.93 7.71 -24.73
CA PHE A 87 -3.35 9.10 -24.87
C PHE A 87 -2.21 10.07 -24.56
N PHE A 88 -1.51 9.90 -23.44
CA PHE A 88 -0.37 10.74 -23.09
C PHE A 88 0.82 10.58 -24.04
N ALA A 89 1.03 9.39 -24.62
CA ALA A 89 2.05 9.20 -25.66
C ALA A 89 1.75 10.04 -26.91
N LEU A 90 0.49 10.09 -27.33
CA LEU A 90 0.07 10.95 -28.46
C LEU A 90 0.23 12.43 -28.12
N VAL A 91 -0.14 12.86 -26.91
CA VAL A 91 0.09 14.24 -26.44
C VAL A 91 1.58 14.57 -26.46
N MET A 92 2.43 13.66 -25.97
CA MET A 92 3.86 13.85 -25.92
C MET A 92 4.48 13.97 -27.32
N ASN A 93 4.01 13.17 -28.27
CA ASN A 93 4.46 13.29 -29.66
C ASN A 93 4.22 14.71 -30.20
N LYS A 94 3.02 15.27 -30.00
CA LYS A 94 2.70 16.66 -30.35
C LYS A 94 3.56 17.68 -29.60
N VAL A 95 3.89 17.41 -28.34
CA VAL A 95 4.80 18.27 -27.56
C VAL A 95 6.22 18.24 -28.14
N LEU A 96 6.69 17.05 -28.57
CA LEU A 96 8.05 16.91 -29.14
C LEU A 96 8.22 17.68 -30.47
N GLU A 97 7.16 17.77 -31.27
CA GLU A 97 7.16 18.57 -32.51
C GLU A 97 7.36 20.09 -32.25
N SER A 98 7.00 20.56 -31.06
CA SER A 98 7.16 21.98 -30.72
C SER A 98 8.61 22.31 -30.31
N SER A 99 9.20 23.28 -30.93
CA SER A 99 10.57 23.73 -30.61
C SER A 99 10.67 24.42 -29.24
N ASN A 100 9.64 25.16 -28.85
CA ASN A 100 9.61 25.91 -27.58
C ASN A 100 8.80 25.19 -26.50
N LYS A 101 9.46 24.87 -25.39
CA LYS A 101 8.80 24.30 -24.21
C LYS A 101 8.36 25.40 -23.25
N THR A 102 7.16 25.24 -22.65
CA THR A 102 6.65 26.19 -21.65
C THR A 102 7.41 26.09 -20.33
N ARG A 103 7.27 27.09 -19.46
CA ARG A 103 7.84 27.03 -18.11
C ARG A 103 7.30 25.83 -17.34
N LEU A 104 6.01 25.52 -17.45
CA LEU A 104 5.38 24.37 -16.78
C LEU A 104 6.00 23.05 -17.26
N GLN A 105 6.26 22.88 -18.55
CA GLN A 105 6.88 21.68 -19.10
C GLN A 105 8.34 21.52 -18.63
N THR A 106 9.05 22.62 -18.38
CA THR A 106 10.44 22.58 -17.94
C THR A 106 10.55 22.42 -16.41
N TRP A 107 9.66 23.04 -15.64
CA TRP A 107 9.79 23.13 -14.19
C TRP A 107 8.74 22.31 -13.42
N GLY A 108 7.66 21.87 -14.06
CA GLY A 108 6.54 21.21 -13.35
C GLY A 108 6.98 19.95 -12.59
N ILE A 109 7.63 18.99 -13.28
CA ILE A 109 8.13 17.76 -12.64
C ILE A 109 9.23 18.08 -11.61
N PRO A 110 10.27 18.88 -11.91
CA PRO A 110 11.27 19.30 -10.94
C PRO A 110 10.71 19.92 -9.67
N VAL A 111 9.82 20.89 -9.79
CA VAL A 111 9.19 21.54 -8.61
C VAL A 111 8.42 20.52 -7.77
N PHE A 112 7.63 19.66 -8.43
CA PHE A 112 6.90 18.61 -7.73
C PHE A 112 7.86 17.64 -7.01
N THR A 113 8.95 17.20 -7.67
CA THR A 113 9.97 16.33 -7.06
C THR A 113 10.67 17.00 -5.89
N ILE A 114 10.98 18.30 -5.98
CA ILE A 114 11.57 19.09 -4.89
C ILE A 114 10.60 19.14 -3.69
N LEU A 115 9.32 19.39 -3.93
CA LEU A 115 8.31 19.38 -2.84
C LEU A 115 8.21 18.02 -2.16
N VAL A 116 8.26 16.93 -2.92
CA VAL A 116 8.36 15.57 -2.38
C VAL A 116 9.64 15.39 -1.57
N GLY A 117 10.78 15.88 -2.05
CA GLY A 117 12.06 15.82 -1.35
C GLY A 117 12.05 16.58 -0.02
N ILE A 118 11.43 17.76 0.02
CA ILE A 118 11.21 18.53 1.26
C ILE A 118 10.33 17.72 2.22
N GLY A 119 9.23 17.16 1.74
CA GLY A 119 8.35 16.31 2.55
C GLY A 119 9.08 15.11 3.14
N VAL A 120 9.89 14.39 2.33
CA VAL A 120 10.74 13.29 2.78
C VAL A 120 11.71 13.75 3.87
N SER A 121 12.40 14.88 3.65
CA SER A 121 13.35 15.42 4.64
C SER A 121 12.67 15.86 5.94
N ALA A 122 11.41 16.24 5.91
CA ALA A 122 10.65 16.64 7.08
C ALA A 122 10.17 15.44 7.94
N THR A 123 10.07 14.23 7.35
CA THR A 123 9.52 13.05 8.05
C THR A 123 10.21 12.72 9.38
N PRO A 124 11.56 12.81 9.55
CA PRO A 124 12.19 12.53 10.83
C PRO A 124 11.76 13.49 11.95
N HIS A 125 11.37 14.73 11.63
CA HIS A 125 10.89 15.68 12.63
C HIS A 125 9.51 15.35 13.17
N PHE A 126 8.60 14.91 12.28
CA PHE A 126 7.23 14.55 12.65
C PHE A 126 7.11 13.16 13.30
N ILE A 127 8.02 12.23 12.97
CA ILE A 127 7.95 10.84 13.42
C ILE A 127 8.86 10.58 14.61
N ARG A 128 9.82 11.46 14.91
CA ARG A 128 10.81 11.33 16.00
C ARG A 128 10.22 11.00 17.37
N ALA A 129 9.01 11.47 17.67
CA ALA A 129 8.39 11.28 18.97
C ALA A 129 7.99 9.82 19.27
N HIS A 130 7.99 8.90 18.28
CA HIS A 130 7.31 7.63 18.42
C HIS A 130 8.09 6.38 17.98
N GLN A 131 9.28 6.49 17.37
CA GLN A 131 10.02 5.29 16.91
C GLN A 131 11.54 5.44 16.86
N PRO A 132 12.31 4.58 17.57
CA PRO A 132 13.78 4.56 17.55
C PRO A 132 14.37 4.21 16.17
N PHE A 133 13.64 3.47 15.32
CA PHE A 133 14.04 3.13 13.96
C PHE A 133 14.40 4.34 13.09
N PHE A 134 13.62 5.43 13.17
CA PHE A 134 13.89 6.62 12.37
C PHE A 134 15.10 7.42 12.85
N GLN A 135 15.48 7.32 14.12
CA GLN A 135 16.69 7.99 14.63
C GLN A 135 17.94 7.40 14.00
N ASN A 136 18.02 6.08 13.87
CA ASN A 136 19.17 5.40 13.28
C ASN A 136 19.25 5.57 11.75
N GLN A 137 18.14 5.85 11.09
CA GLN A 137 18.09 6.01 9.63
C GLN A 137 17.91 7.46 9.16
N ALA A 138 17.89 8.43 10.06
CA ALA A 138 17.66 9.84 9.72
C ALA A 138 18.64 10.36 8.64
N ILE A 139 19.91 9.95 8.70
CA ILE A 139 20.92 10.34 7.70
C ILE A 139 20.52 9.88 6.31
N PHE A 140 20.08 8.63 6.15
CA PHE A 140 19.63 8.11 4.84
C PHE A 140 18.39 8.85 4.33
N ILE A 141 17.47 9.22 5.21
CA ILE A 141 16.27 9.99 4.87
C ILE A 141 16.66 11.37 4.36
N TYR A 142 17.58 12.05 5.04
CA TYR A 142 18.08 13.35 4.59
C TYR A 142 18.85 13.26 3.27
N LEU A 143 19.65 12.20 3.06
CA LEU A 143 20.36 11.98 1.80
C LEU A 143 19.38 11.77 0.62
N ILE A 144 18.32 10.97 0.81
CA ILE A 144 17.28 10.76 -0.20
C ILE A 144 16.56 12.07 -0.47
N GLY A 145 16.17 12.81 0.57
CA GLY A 145 15.52 14.11 0.42
C GLY A 145 16.41 15.12 -0.31
N ALA A 146 17.71 15.20 0.02
CA ALA A 146 18.67 16.04 -0.64
C ALA A 146 18.83 15.64 -2.14
N LEU A 147 18.87 14.34 -2.44
CA LEU A 147 18.91 13.84 -3.82
C LEU A 147 17.69 14.30 -4.62
N LEU A 148 16.49 14.17 -4.04
CA LEU A 148 15.23 14.60 -4.64
C LEU A 148 15.14 16.11 -4.83
N ILE A 149 15.91 16.90 -4.09
CA ILE A 149 15.98 18.37 -4.25
C ILE A 149 17.05 18.77 -5.28
N VAL A 150 18.25 18.23 -5.15
CA VAL A 150 19.41 18.67 -5.94
C VAL A 150 19.36 18.15 -7.38
N LEU A 151 19.05 16.85 -7.56
CA LEU A 151 19.11 16.23 -8.90
C LEU A 151 18.15 16.85 -9.91
N PRO A 152 16.90 17.22 -9.58
CA PRO A 152 16.03 17.96 -10.50
C PRO A 152 16.60 19.30 -10.95
N LEU A 153 17.28 20.04 -10.07
CA LEU A 153 17.92 21.31 -10.41
C LEU A 153 19.07 21.11 -11.41
N VAL A 154 19.89 20.07 -11.18
CA VAL A 154 20.96 19.69 -12.11
C VAL A 154 20.39 19.31 -13.47
N LEU A 155 19.33 18.50 -13.50
CA LEU A 155 18.67 18.08 -14.74
C LEU A 155 18.10 19.27 -15.53
N VAL A 156 17.48 20.25 -14.87
CA VAL A 156 17.01 21.48 -15.50
C VAL A 156 18.19 22.26 -16.09
N GLY A 157 19.31 22.36 -15.35
CA GLY A 157 20.52 23.02 -15.83
C GLY A 157 21.11 22.35 -17.09
N LEU A 158 21.20 21.03 -17.10
CA LEU A 158 21.66 20.23 -18.22
C LEU A 158 20.72 20.36 -19.42
N TYR A 159 19.42 20.33 -19.21
CA TYR A 159 18.44 20.53 -20.27
C TYR A 159 18.54 21.93 -20.88
N LYS A 160 18.59 22.99 -20.04
CA LYS A 160 18.74 24.38 -20.54
C LYS A 160 20.03 24.62 -21.31
N LYS A 161 21.12 23.94 -20.95
CA LYS A 161 22.40 23.97 -21.67
C LYS A 161 22.39 23.06 -22.91
N GLN A 162 21.25 22.54 -23.33
CA GLN A 162 21.07 21.61 -24.45
C GLN A 162 21.90 20.33 -24.38
N LYS A 163 22.35 19.94 -23.19
CA LYS A 163 23.06 18.68 -22.93
C LYS A 163 22.13 17.47 -22.92
N LEU A 164 20.83 17.69 -22.73
CA LEU A 164 19.80 16.64 -22.71
C LEU A 164 18.66 16.96 -23.67
N LYS A 165 18.22 15.95 -24.44
CA LYS A 165 16.97 16.04 -25.21
C LYS A 165 15.78 16.07 -24.26
N TYR A 166 14.69 16.74 -24.64
CA TYR A 166 13.52 16.92 -23.78
C TYR A 166 12.93 15.58 -23.29
N LEU A 167 12.82 14.58 -24.16
CA LEU A 167 12.30 13.25 -23.77
C LEU A 167 13.19 12.58 -22.72
N THR A 168 14.51 12.57 -22.91
CA THR A 168 15.48 12.01 -21.95
C THR A 168 15.40 12.74 -20.61
N TYR A 169 15.27 14.07 -20.64
CA TYR A 169 15.09 14.90 -19.47
C TYR A 169 13.83 14.50 -18.67
N ILE A 170 12.68 14.32 -19.34
CA ILE A 170 11.43 13.89 -18.71
C ILE A 170 11.58 12.51 -18.10
N PHE A 171 12.13 11.52 -18.82
CA PHE A 171 12.29 10.16 -18.31
C PHE A 171 13.19 10.12 -17.07
N ILE A 172 14.34 10.79 -17.08
CA ILE A 172 15.22 10.82 -15.90
C ILE A 172 14.51 11.52 -14.73
N SER A 173 13.80 12.62 -14.97
CA SER A 173 13.04 13.32 -13.93
C SER A 173 11.95 12.44 -13.31
N LEU A 174 11.28 11.60 -14.11
CA LEU A 174 10.28 10.64 -13.63
C LEU A 174 10.93 9.51 -12.82
N ILE A 175 12.07 8.99 -13.25
CA ILE A 175 12.82 7.96 -12.50
C ILE A 175 13.22 8.52 -11.12
N VAL A 176 13.72 9.76 -11.08
CA VAL A 176 14.07 10.43 -9.81
C VAL A 176 12.85 10.57 -8.90
N LEU A 177 11.72 11.01 -9.46
CA LEU A 177 10.47 11.11 -8.69
C LEU A 177 10.01 9.74 -8.17
N CYS A 178 9.99 8.71 -9.03
CA CYS A 178 9.57 7.37 -8.67
C CYS A 178 10.46 6.71 -7.62
N SER A 179 11.73 7.12 -7.51
CA SER A 179 12.64 6.61 -6.47
C SER A 179 12.18 6.94 -5.04
N ALA A 180 11.28 7.93 -4.89
CA ALA A 180 10.65 8.23 -3.59
C ALA A 180 9.60 7.20 -3.17
N VAL A 181 9.02 6.43 -4.10
CA VAL A 181 7.91 5.49 -3.81
C VAL A 181 8.33 4.35 -2.88
N PRO A 182 9.43 3.59 -3.11
CA PRO A 182 9.88 2.55 -2.20
C PRO A 182 10.13 3.09 -0.78
N PHE A 183 10.64 4.32 -0.70
CA PHE A 183 10.86 4.98 0.58
C PHE A 183 9.55 5.32 1.30
N ALA A 184 8.56 5.86 0.58
CA ALA A 184 7.23 6.13 1.14
C ALA A 184 6.55 4.84 1.63
N VAL A 185 6.63 3.75 0.85
CA VAL A 185 6.12 2.43 1.24
C VAL A 185 6.80 1.95 2.52
N ARG A 186 8.13 2.06 2.63
CA ARG A 186 8.87 1.65 3.82
C ARG A 186 8.51 2.48 5.06
N ILE A 187 8.24 3.79 4.91
CA ILE A 187 7.76 4.63 6.01
C ILE A 187 6.39 4.16 6.50
N LEU A 188 5.47 3.88 5.58
CA LEU A 188 4.13 3.40 5.91
C LEU A 188 4.19 2.03 6.60
N ASP A 189 5.03 1.14 6.09
CA ASP A 189 5.26 -0.19 6.64
C ASP A 189 5.82 -0.11 8.07
N THR A 190 6.89 0.67 8.28
CA THR A 190 7.46 0.89 9.62
C THR A 190 6.48 1.58 10.58
N LYS A 191 5.61 2.47 10.07
CA LYS A 191 4.56 3.07 10.87
C LYS A 191 3.56 2.03 11.37
N ASN A 192 3.32 1.01 10.58
CA ASN A 192 2.40 -0.07 10.91
C ASN A 192 3.07 -1.18 11.75
N ASN A 193 4.38 -1.09 12.05
CA ASN A 193 5.17 -2.11 12.77
C ASN A 193 5.02 -3.53 12.22
N VAL A 194 4.84 -3.63 10.94
CA VAL A 194 4.90 -4.90 10.26
C VAL A 194 6.33 -5.41 10.37
N GLY A 195 6.53 -6.57 10.96
CA GLY A 195 7.81 -7.26 10.94
C GLY A 195 8.66 -7.28 12.20
N GLN A 196 8.13 -6.94 13.37
CA GLN A 196 8.82 -7.28 14.61
C GLN A 196 8.67 -8.78 14.87
N THR A 197 9.78 -9.50 14.74
CA THR A 197 9.83 -10.96 14.84
C THR A 197 10.76 -11.44 15.94
N ASP A 198 11.09 -10.56 16.89
CA ASP A 198 12.02 -10.84 18.00
C ASP A 198 11.56 -12.03 18.85
N PHE A 199 10.24 -12.28 18.89
CA PHE A 199 9.69 -13.44 19.58
C PHE A 199 9.82 -14.76 18.79
N ALA A 200 10.39 -14.73 17.58
CA ALA A 200 10.64 -15.93 16.79
C ALA A 200 11.55 -16.94 17.51
N GLU A 201 12.43 -16.47 18.38
CA GLU A 201 13.32 -17.31 19.20
C GLU A 201 12.57 -18.23 20.19
N TYR A 202 11.31 -17.86 20.54
CA TYR A 202 10.45 -18.64 21.44
C TYR A 202 9.56 -19.65 20.70
N ILE A 203 9.63 -19.72 19.38
CA ILE A 203 8.80 -20.61 18.56
C ILE A 203 9.53 -21.94 18.36
N ALA A 204 9.15 -22.94 19.13
CA ALA A 204 9.56 -24.33 18.91
C ALA A 204 8.62 -25.04 17.89
N PRO A 205 9.02 -26.16 17.31
CA PRO A 205 8.14 -26.94 16.42
C PRO A 205 6.82 -27.42 17.07
N SER A 206 6.79 -27.51 18.40
CA SER A 206 5.60 -27.86 19.19
C SER A 206 4.74 -26.68 19.60
N THR A 207 5.26 -25.44 19.49
CA THR A 207 4.61 -24.23 19.95
C THR A 207 3.40 -23.91 19.07
N LYS A 208 2.21 -23.82 19.66
CA LYS A 208 1.00 -23.39 18.95
C LYS A 208 0.91 -21.88 18.96
N ILE A 209 0.74 -21.29 17.77
CA ILE A 209 0.54 -19.85 17.63
C ILE A 209 -0.95 -19.58 17.52
N VAL A 210 -1.45 -18.72 18.39
CA VAL A 210 -2.86 -18.39 18.55
C VAL A 210 -3.07 -16.91 18.28
N PHE A 211 -3.92 -16.57 17.34
CA PHE A 211 -4.38 -15.20 17.09
C PHE A 211 -5.70 -14.98 17.85
N TYR A 212 -5.73 -13.95 18.65
CA TYR A 212 -6.88 -13.64 19.50
C TYR A 212 -7.72 -12.50 18.93
N ASN A 213 -8.95 -12.79 18.57
CA ASN A 213 -9.96 -11.87 18.02
C ASN A 213 -9.55 -11.07 16.78
N TYR A 214 -8.42 -11.39 16.16
CA TYR A 214 -7.91 -10.72 14.96
C TYR A 214 -6.96 -11.63 14.19
N TYR A 215 -6.97 -11.59 12.85
CA TYR A 215 -6.03 -12.33 12.02
C TYR A 215 -4.90 -11.43 11.51
N PHE A 216 -3.67 -11.76 11.88
CA PHE A 216 -2.46 -11.04 11.47
C PHE A 216 -1.89 -11.70 10.22
N TYR A 217 -2.27 -11.22 9.03
CA TYR A 217 -1.90 -11.81 7.72
C TYR A 217 -0.39 -11.86 7.46
N ASP A 218 0.35 -10.91 8.00
CA ASP A 218 1.79 -10.76 7.82
C ASP A 218 2.62 -11.67 8.74
N VAL A 219 2.15 -11.96 9.94
CA VAL A 219 2.89 -12.73 10.96
C VAL A 219 3.28 -14.13 10.49
N PRO A 220 2.39 -14.96 9.90
CA PRO A 220 2.77 -16.28 9.38
C PRO A 220 3.83 -16.21 8.29
N PHE A 221 3.76 -15.19 7.43
CA PHE A 221 4.70 -15.00 6.34
C PHE A 221 6.08 -14.55 6.87
N LEU A 222 6.12 -13.57 7.76
CA LEU A 222 7.36 -13.02 8.32
C LEU A 222 8.11 -14.05 9.17
N LEU A 223 7.39 -14.81 9.97
CA LEU A 223 7.94 -15.89 10.79
C LEU A 223 8.23 -17.17 9.99
N LYS A 224 7.87 -17.21 8.69
CA LYS A 224 8.00 -18.40 7.83
C LYS A 224 7.42 -19.66 8.49
N LEU A 225 6.24 -19.51 9.08
CA LEU A 225 5.59 -20.61 9.80
C LEU A 225 5.32 -21.78 8.86
N LYS A 226 5.70 -22.97 9.29
CA LYS A 226 5.40 -24.22 8.58
C LYS A 226 4.14 -24.90 9.10
N GLN A 227 3.63 -24.44 10.23
CA GLN A 227 2.44 -24.97 10.89
C GLN A 227 1.31 -23.95 10.83
N PRO A 228 0.06 -24.41 10.78
CA PRO A 228 -1.11 -23.54 10.80
C PRO A 228 -1.20 -22.78 12.12
N VAL A 229 -1.78 -21.58 12.07
CA VAL A 229 -2.10 -20.80 13.25
C VAL A 229 -3.51 -21.11 13.72
N TYR A 230 -3.75 -21.04 15.02
CA TYR A 230 -5.07 -21.14 15.64
C TYR A 230 -5.66 -19.75 15.75
N ILE A 231 -6.96 -19.63 15.55
CA ILE A 231 -7.64 -18.33 15.61
C ILE A 231 -8.78 -18.44 16.62
N VAL A 232 -8.69 -17.64 17.67
CA VAL A 232 -9.74 -17.57 18.70
C VAL A 232 -10.67 -16.42 18.36
N ASN A 233 -11.96 -16.69 18.30
CA ASN A 233 -12.99 -15.68 18.14
C ASN A 233 -14.36 -16.25 18.55
N GLN A 234 -15.36 -15.38 18.67
CA GLN A 234 -16.75 -15.74 18.88
C GLN A 234 -17.40 -16.18 17.55
N TRP A 235 -17.04 -17.38 17.07
CA TRP A 235 -17.41 -17.87 15.74
C TRP A 235 -18.91 -18.04 15.51
N ASP A 236 -19.70 -18.17 16.59
CA ASP A 236 -21.15 -18.44 16.52
C ASP A 236 -22.00 -17.17 16.60
N THR A 237 -21.38 -16.01 16.82
CA THR A 237 -22.12 -14.74 16.89
C THR A 237 -22.38 -14.15 15.51
N VAL A 238 -23.56 -13.52 15.34
CA VAL A 238 -23.99 -12.87 14.10
C VAL A 238 -23.17 -11.60 13.77
N HIS A 239 -22.46 -11.06 14.76
CA HIS A 239 -21.67 -9.82 14.64
C HIS A 239 -20.16 -10.07 14.55
N SER A 240 -19.75 -11.09 13.77
CA SER A 240 -18.33 -11.25 13.47
C SER A 240 -17.84 -10.08 12.61
N ASP A 241 -16.63 -9.59 12.87
CA ASP A 241 -15.97 -8.59 12.05
C ASP A 241 -15.72 -9.12 10.62
N SER A 242 -15.40 -8.23 9.70
CA SER A 242 -15.20 -8.60 8.28
C SER A 242 -14.10 -9.64 8.06
N ALA A 243 -13.04 -9.63 8.88
CA ALA A 243 -11.96 -10.60 8.80
C ALA A 243 -12.42 -11.99 9.21
N SER A 244 -13.24 -12.09 10.26
CA SER A 244 -13.85 -13.35 10.69
C SER A 244 -14.81 -13.92 9.65
N LEU A 245 -15.53 -13.07 8.93
CA LEU A 245 -16.40 -13.49 7.81
C LEU A 245 -15.58 -14.06 6.65
N GLU A 246 -14.47 -13.41 6.28
CA GLU A 246 -13.59 -13.90 5.21
C GLU A 246 -12.99 -15.28 5.55
N ILE A 247 -12.62 -15.50 6.81
CA ILE A 247 -12.11 -16.79 7.28
C ILE A 247 -13.20 -17.85 7.25
N LYS A 248 -14.42 -17.54 7.71
CA LYS A 248 -15.57 -18.45 7.62
C LYS A 248 -15.91 -18.82 6.18
N ASP A 249 -15.91 -17.84 5.26
CA ASP A 249 -16.12 -18.08 3.86
C ASP A 249 -15.05 -18.99 3.25
N GLY A 250 -13.80 -18.91 3.72
CA GLY A 250 -12.71 -19.79 3.36
C GLY A 250 -12.99 -21.27 3.70
N LEU A 251 -13.71 -21.54 4.81
CA LEU A 251 -14.10 -22.90 5.20
C LEU A 251 -15.08 -23.58 4.22
N LEU A 252 -15.77 -22.82 3.37
CA LEU A 252 -16.61 -23.39 2.30
C LEU A 252 -15.74 -24.15 1.27
N PHE A 253 -14.50 -23.75 1.11
CA PHE A 253 -13.55 -24.37 0.18
C PHE A 253 -12.66 -25.41 0.87
N GLU A 254 -12.33 -25.19 2.15
CA GLU A 254 -11.42 -26.05 2.94
C GLU A 254 -12.02 -26.36 4.34
N PRO A 255 -13.07 -27.21 4.44
CA PRO A 255 -13.74 -27.50 5.70
C PRO A 255 -12.84 -28.10 6.79
N GLN A 256 -11.75 -28.79 6.39
CA GLN A 256 -10.78 -29.38 7.32
C GLN A 256 -10.04 -28.34 8.17
N LEU A 257 -10.03 -27.07 7.78
CA LEU A 257 -9.40 -25.99 8.54
C LEU A 257 -10.22 -25.54 9.74
N LYS A 258 -11.48 -25.99 9.87
CA LYS A 258 -12.36 -25.67 11.02
C LYS A 258 -11.71 -26.01 12.37
N LYS A 259 -10.87 -27.02 12.44
CA LYS A 259 -10.15 -27.44 13.66
C LYS A 259 -9.17 -26.39 14.21
N TYR A 260 -8.80 -25.41 13.40
CA TYR A 260 -7.92 -24.30 13.80
C TYR A 260 -8.70 -23.06 14.26
N LEU A 261 -10.02 -23.07 14.14
CA LEU A 261 -10.89 -22.03 14.68
C LEU A 261 -11.29 -22.43 16.09
N TRP A 262 -10.69 -21.79 17.07
CA TRP A 262 -10.94 -22.06 18.48
C TRP A 262 -11.98 -21.13 19.09
N SER A 263 -12.73 -21.65 20.04
CA SER A 263 -13.52 -20.84 20.98
C SER A 263 -12.62 -20.34 22.10
N GLU A 264 -13.10 -19.35 22.86
CA GLU A 264 -12.45 -18.86 24.07
C GLU A 264 -12.22 -20.02 25.08
N GLN A 265 -13.18 -20.93 25.21
CA GLN A 265 -13.07 -22.08 26.10
C GLN A 265 -11.92 -23.01 25.71
N GLN A 266 -11.73 -23.27 24.41
CA GLN A 266 -10.62 -24.09 23.93
C GLN A 266 -9.26 -23.47 24.22
N LEU A 267 -9.17 -22.13 24.14
CA LEU A 267 -7.96 -21.42 24.55
C LEU A 267 -7.71 -21.60 26.05
N GLN A 268 -8.72 -21.41 26.89
CA GLN A 268 -8.58 -21.57 28.34
C GLN A 268 -8.20 -23.01 28.72
N ASP A 269 -8.80 -23.99 28.07
CA ASP A 269 -8.47 -25.42 28.30
C ASP A 269 -7.00 -25.71 27.93
N ALA A 270 -6.52 -25.15 26.82
CA ALA A 270 -5.13 -25.29 26.40
C ALA A 270 -4.14 -24.62 27.36
N LEU A 271 -4.52 -23.45 27.93
CA LEU A 271 -3.75 -22.77 28.97
C LEU A 271 -3.72 -23.57 30.28
N MET A 272 -4.85 -24.13 30.71
CA MET A 272 -4.90 -24.98 31.88
C MET A 272 -4.07 -26.25 31.74
N GLN A 273 -4.00 -26.82 30.54
CA GLN A 273 -3.15 -27.97 30.20
C GLN A 273 -1.67 -27.64 30.10
N LYS A 274 -1.28 -26.38 30.32
CA LYS A 274 0.11 -25.91 30.22
C LYS A 274 0.76 -26.22 28.86
N GLN A 275 0.00 -26.11 27.77
CA GLN A 275 0.55 -26.27 26.43
C GLN A 275 1.48 -25.11 26.08
N ASP A 276 2.48 -25.35 25.24
CA ASP A 276 3.34 -24.28 24.70
C ASP A 276 2.56 -23.44 23.72
N LEU A 277 2.20 -22.24 24.11
CA LEU A 277 1.35 -21.33 23.35
C LEU A 277 2.03 -19.97 23.23
N ILE A 278 1.89 -19.37 22.06
CA ILE A 278 2.14 -17.94 21.84
C ILE A 278 0.82 -17.31 21.41
N VAL A 279 0.26 -16.45 22.24
CA VAL A 279 -0.97 -15.71 21.93
C VAL A 279 -0.60 -14.33 21.41
N ILE A 280 -1.11 -13.99 20.23
CA ILE A 280 -0.93 -12.68 19.60
C ILE A 280 -2.27 -11.99 19.52
N SER A 281 -2.39 -10.82 20.12
CA SER A 281 -3.63 -10.04 20.15
C SER A 281 -3.39 -8.59 19.72
N GLN A 282 -4.46 -7.90 19.35
CA GLN A 282 -4.41 -6.45 19.28
C GLN A 282 -4.08 -5.87 20.67
N PRO A 283 -3.44 -4.67 20.74
CA PRO A 283 -3.08 -4.06 22.01
C PRO A 283 -4.30 -3.95 22.94
N HIS A 284 -4.11 -4.35 24.19
CA HIS A 284 -5.14 -4.33 25.25
C HIS A 284 -6.36 -5.23 25.02
N ASN A 285 -6.37 -6.10 24.02
CA ASN A 285 -7.51 -6.96 23.71
C ASN A 285 -7.46 -8.31 24.47
N PHE A 286 -6.26 -8.75 24.84
CA PHE A 286 -6.03 -9.93 25.67
C PHE A 286 -5.22 -9.53 26.90
N ALA A 287 -5.54 -10.11 28.06
CA ALA A 287 -4.81 -9.89 29.29
C ALA A 287 -4.66 -11.20 30.06
N THR A 288 -3.50 -11.41 30.65
CA THR A 288 -3.28 -12.53 31.58
C THR A 288 -2.87 -12.02 32.95
N LYS A 289 -3.31 -12.69 33.99
CA LYS A 289 -2.91 -12.42 35.38
C LYS A 289 -1.74 -13.30 35.83
N ASP A 290 -1.30 -14.22 34.99
CA ASP A 290 -0.22 -15.14 35.31
C ASP A 290 1.14 -14.41 35.20
N PRO A 291 1.86 -14.23 36.33
CA PRO A 291 3.14 -13.51 36.34
C PRO A 291 4.28 -14.28 35.64
N SER A 292 4.08 -15.57 35.36
CA SER A 292 5.08 -16.40 34.64
C SER A 292 5.08 -16.18 33.14
N VAL A 293 4.06 -15.51 32.60
CA VAL A 293 3.90 -15.26 31.18
C VAL A 293 4.78 -14.12 30.74
N LYS A 294 5.69 -14.36 29.80
CA LYS A 294 6.47 -13.31 29.19
C LYS A 294 5.62 -12.54 28.18
N THR A 295 5.41 -11.25 28.44
CA THR A 295 4.65 -10.38 27.58
C THR A 295 5.59 -9.43 26.84
N LEU A 296 5.41 -9.35 25.51
CA LEU A 296 6.11 -8.40 24.64
C LEU A 296 5.07 -7.47 24.03
N HIS A 297 5.28 -6.17 24.21
CA HIS A 297 4.38 -5.13 23.69
C HIS A 297 4.96 -4.52 22.43
N TYR A 298 4.23 -4.67 21.34
CA TYR A 298 4.51 -3.99 20.09
C TYR A 298 3.40 -2.97 19.81
N ARG A 299 3.63 -2.11 18.84
CA ARG A 299 2.67 -1.04 18.56
C ARG A 299 1.31 -1.54 18.10
N ASN A 300 1.28 -2.60 17.28
CA ASN A 300 0.08 -3.10 16.64
C ASN A 300 -0.42 -4.41 17.22
N TYR A 301 0.35 -5.05 18.06
CA TYR A 301 -0.03 -6.29 18.73
C TYR A 301 0.79 -6.52 20.01
N ASP A 302 0.19 -7.25 20.92
CA ASP A 302 0.82 -7.78 22.12
C ASP A 302 1.06 -9.29 21.93
N VAL A 303 2.21 -9.78 22.37
CA VAL A 303 2.59 -11.19 22.31
C VAL A 303 2.75 -11.73 23.71
N PHE A 304 2.01 -12.78 24.01
CA PHE A 304 2.02 -13.49 25.30
C PHE A 304 2.61 -14.87 25.09
N ILE A 305 3.72 -15.16 25.76
CA ILE A 305 4.46 -16.42 25.63
C ILE A 305 4.20 -17.26 26.87
N PHE A 306 3.45 -18.35 26.68
CA PHE A 306 3.09 -19.29 27.72
C PHE A 306 3.98 -20.53 27.64
N HIS A 307 4.59 -20.90 28.75
CA HIS A 307 5.37 -22.11 28.93
C HIS A 307 6.38 -22.40 27.80
N PRO A 308 7.32 -21.47 27.53
CA PRO A 308 8.29 -21.68 26.46
C PRO A 308 9.05 -22.99 26.72
N SER A 309 8.96 -23.93 25.81
CA SER A 309 9.84 -25.09 25.81
C SER A 309 11.27 -24.59 25.63
N LYS A 310 12.12 -24.81 26.66
CA LYS A 310 13.54 -24.51 26.62
C LYS A 310 14.27 -25.39 25.63
#